data_1e37c44348f86865e48e1c3f1f0b048c
#
_entry.id   1e37c44348f86865e48e1c3f1f0b048c
#
_cell.length_a   1.000
_cell.length_b   1.000
_cell.length_c   1.000
_cell.angle_alpha   90.00
_cell.angle_beta   90.00
_cell.angle_gamma   90.00
#
_symmetry.space_group_name_H-M   'P 1'
#
loop_
_entity.id
_entity.type
_entity.pdbx_description
1 polymer ?
#
loop_
_entity_poly.entity_id
_entity_poly.type
_entity_poly.pdbx_seq_one_letter_code
_entity_poly.pdbx_strand_id
1 'polypeptide(L)'
;MGCTNRPVEEETLIKAYLMAWNALVKNREDFMEQWTEQLQSENLLEGYRAEKFIEYTDGAEPLTEMDTDFMLKILDHIKVFEDGTLLVVFLDGTEIECKNEEE
;
A
#
# COMPACT_ATOMS: atom_id res chain seq x y z
N MET A 1 3.17 -32.14 -5.71
CA MET A 1 3.23 -31.63 -5.34
C MET A 1 2.66 -30.85 -5.25
N GLY A 2 2.27 -30.96 -5.07
CA GLY A 2 1.65 -30.15 -4.77
C GLY A 2 1.94 -28.97 -4.91
N CYS A 3 2.24 -28.68 -5.60
CA CYS A 3 2.48 -27.54 -5.70
C CYS A 3 1.45 -26.70 -5.64
N THR A 4 0.78 -26.69 -4.70
CA THR A 4 -0.24 -25.79 -4.53
C THR A 4 0.25 -24.46 -4.29
N ASN A 5 1.49 -24.31 -3.92
CA ASN A 5 1.96 -23.01 -3.62
C ASN A 5 2.64 -22.45 -4.81
N ARG A 6 1.91 -22.03 -5.79
CA ARG A 6 2.52 -21.32 -6.86
C ARG A 6 2.94 -20.00 -6.41
N PRO A 7 4.14 -19.53 -6.73
CA PRO A 7 4.54 -18.17 -6.40
C PRO A 7 3.67 -17.20 -7.15
N VAL A 8 3.36 -16.11 -6.51
CA VAL A 8 2.63 -15.04 -7.15
C VAL A 8 3.56 -14.34 -8.13
N GLU A 9 3.08 -14.11 -9.33
CA GLU A 9 3.91 -13.48 -10.32
C GLU A 9 4.21 -12.05 -9.94
N GLU A 10 5.37 -11.59 -10.34
CA GLU A 10 5.80 -10.24 -10.04
C GLU A 10 4.81 -9.23 -10.58
N GLU A 11 4.27 -9.46 -11.77
CA GLU A 11 3.29 -8.55 -12.33
C GLU A 11 2.07 -8.42 -11.46
N THR A 12 1.63 -9.52 -10.85
CA THR A 12 0.47 -9.48 -9.97
C THR A 12 0.75 -8.63 -8.74
N LEU A 13 1.95 -8.76 -8.18
CA LEU A 13 2.32 -7.97 -7.03
C LEU A 13 2.41 -6.50 -7.39
N ILE A 14 2.97 -6.19 -8.55
CA ILE A 14 3.07 -4.81 -9.00
C ILE A 14 1.68 -4.21 -9.20
N LYS A 15 0.78 -4.97 -9.83
CA LYS A 15 -0.58 -4.48 -10.03
C LYS A 15 -1.26 -4.21 -8.70
N ALA A 16 -1.09 -5.12 -7.74
CA ALA A 16 -1.71 -4.93 -6.42
C ALA A 16 -1.17 -3.67 -5.75
N TYR A 17 0.13 -3.47 -5.83
CA TYR A 17 0.75 -2.27 -5.27
C TYR A 17 0.19 -1.01 -5.91
N LEU A 18 0.12 -0.99 -7.24
CA LEU A 18 -0.38 0.19 -7.95
C LEU A 18 -1.85 0.45 -7.63
N MET A 19 -2.65 -0.61 -7.58
CA MET A 19 -4.06 -0.46 -7.24
C MET A 19 -4.23 0.06 -5.83
N ALA A 20 -3.43 -0.46 -4.90
CA ALA A 20 -3.52 -0.03 -3.52
C ALA A 20 -3.13 1.43 -3.36
N TRP A 21 -2.04 1.84 -3.99
CA TRP A 21 -1.60 3.22 -3.90
C TRP A 21 -2.63 4.16 -4.53
N ASN A 22 -3.17 3.78 -5.69
CA ASN A 22 -4.16 4.62 -6.35
C ASN A 22 -5.43 4.72 -5.52
N ALA A 23 -5.81 3.64 -4.84
CA ALA A 23 -6.97 3.68 -3.96
C ALA A 23 -6.69 4.60 -2.78
N LEU A 24 -5.48 4.56 -2.25
CA LEU A 24 -5.09 5.42 -1.14
C LEU A 24 -5.18 6.90 -1.55
N VAL A 25 -4.66 7.21 -2.72
CA VAL A 25 -4.70 8.59 -3.22
C VAL A 25 -6.13 9.02 -3.49
N LYS A 26 -6.93 8.14 -4.07
CA LYS A 26 -8.30 8.46 -4.38
C LYS A 26 -9.12 8.74 -3.12
N ASN A 27 -8.84 8.00 -2.04
CA ASN A 27 -9.57 8.16 -0.79
C ASN A 27 -8.75 8.92 0.24
N ARG A 28 -7.91 9.82 -0.22
CA ARG A 28 -6.99 10.54 0.64
C ARG A 28 -7.67 11.22 1.81
N GLU A 29 -8.86 11.74 1.59
CA GLU A 29 -9.56 12.45 2.66
C GLU A 29 -9.88 11.52 3.82
N ASP A 30 -10.24 10.28 3.51
CA ASP A 30 -10.53 9.32 4.57
C ASP A 30 -9.27 8.98 5.36
N PHE A 31 -8.15 8.87 4.67
CA PHE A 31 -6.90 8.53 5.34
C PHE A 31 -6.28 9.73 6.06
N MET A 32 -6.64 10.93 5.65
CA MET A 32 -6.14 12.13 6.30
C MET A 32 -6.49 12.18 7.77
N GLU A 33 -7.68 11.71 8.13
CA GLU A 33 -8.06 11.66 9.53
C GLU A 33 -7.09 10.78 10.31
N GLN A 34 -6.80 9.60 9.78
CA GLN A 34 -5.90 8.67 10.42
C GLN A 34 -4.50 9.28 10.54
N TRP A 35 -4.02 9.89 9.47
CA TRP A 35 -2.69 10.47 9.48
C TRP A 35 -2.60 11.64 10.45
N THR A 36 -3.66 12.45 10.53
CA THR A 36 -3.69 13.56 11.47
C THR A 36 -3.62 13.08 12.91
N GLU A 37 -4.31 11.98 13.19
CA GLU A 37 -4.23 11.40 14.53
C GLU A 37 -2.84 10.88 14.82
N GLN A 38 -2.20 10.29 13.81
CA GLN A 38 -0.86 9.78 13.98
C GLN A 38 0.14 10.89 14.21
N LEU A 39 -0.09 12.06 13.60
CA LEU A 39 0.78 13.21 13.84
C LEU A 39 0.72 13.68 15.27
N GLN A 40 -0.42 13.46 15.92
CA GLN A 40 -0.58 13.88 17.32
C GLN A 40 -0.13 12.80 18.29
N SER A 41 0.29 11.65 17.78
CA SER A 41 0.73 10.57 18.62
C SER A 41 2.07 10.91 19.27
N GLU A 42 2.32 10.33 20.45
CA GLU A 42 3.60 10.52 21.10
C GLU A 42 4.70 9.73 20.41
N ASN A 43 4.34 8.81 19.54
CA ASN A 43 5.33 8.02 18.82
C ASN A 43 5.86 8.84 17.66
N LEU A 44 7.10 9.29 17.76
CA LEU A 44 7.68 10.16 16.75
C LEU A 44 7.78 9.49 15.40
N LEU A 45 8.08 8.19 15.37
CA LEU A 45 8.20 7.48 14.11
C LEU A 45 6.86 7.39 13.42
N GLU A 46 5.81 7.14 14.17
CA GLU A 46 4.48 7.08 13.61
C GLU A 46 4.08 8.41 13.00
N GLY A 47 4.36 9.49 13.72
CA GLY A 47 4.07 10.82 13.20
C GLY A 47 4.86 11.14 11.96
N TYR A 48 6.14 10.76 11.95
CA TYR A 48 6.99 11.01 10.80
C TYR A 48 6.44 10.29 9.55
N ARG A 49 6.04 9.03 9.71
CA ARG A 49 5.50 8.28 8.58
C ARG A 49 4.21 8.88 8.07
N ALA A 50 3.34 9.30 8.99
CA ALA A 50 2.08 9.92 8.59
C ALA A 50 2.34 11.21 7.82
N GLU A 51 3.29 12.02 8.29
CA GLU A 51 3.64 13.26 7.61
C GLU A 51 4.12 12.98 6.19
N LYS A 52 4.95 11.96 6.02
CA LYS A 52 5.45 11.63 4.70
C LYS A 52 4.33 11.16 3.77
N PHE A 53 3.38 10.40 4.28
CA PHE A 53 2.27 9.95 3.44
C PHE A 53 1.37 11.12 3.05
N ILE A 54 1.20 12.08 3.93
CA ILE A 54 0.44 13.29 3.59
C ILE A 54 1.15 14.01 2.44
N GLU A 55 2.47 14.14 2.53
CA GLU A 55 3.24 14.79 1.48
C GLU A 55 3.18 14.03 0.16
N TYR A 56 3.36 12.70 0.22
CA TYR A 56 3.39 11.89 -1.00
C TYR A 56 2.06 11.90 -1.72
N THR A 57 0.96 12.00 -0.99
CA THR A 57 -0.36 11.96 -1.61
C THR A 57 -0.88 13.35 -1.98
N ASP A 58 -0.18 14.40 -1.57
CA ASP A 58 -0.63 15.75 -1.85
C ASP A 58 -0.46 16.05 -3.33
N GLY A 59 -1.56 16.18 -4.04
CA GLY A 59 -1.50 16.43 -5.47
C GLY A 59 -1.03 15.26 -6.30
N ALA A 60 -1.00 14.06 -5.70
CA ALA A 60 -0.48 12.91 -6.42
C ALA A 60 -1.45 12.47 -7.51
N GLU A 61 -0.89 12.01 -8.62
CA GLU A 61 -1.68 11.45 -9.70
C GLU A 61 -1.63 9.93 -9.62
N PRO A 62 -2.63 9.25 -10.18
CA PRO A 62 -2.60 7.79 -10.17
C PRO A 62 -1.35 7.27 -10.85
N LEU A 63 -0.76 6.23 -10.26
CA LEU A 63 0.42 5.62 -10.82
C LEU A 63 0.03 4.62 -11.89
N THR A 64 0.74 4.65 -13.00
CA THR A 64 0.54 3.66 -14.06
C THR A 64 1.73 2.75 -14.20
N GLU A 65 2.86 3.11 -13.61
CA GLU A 65 4.06 2.30 -13.65
C GLU A 65 4.67 2.24 -12.28
N MET A 66 5.40 1.17 -12.00
CA MET A 66 6.05 1.03 -10.72
C MET A 66 7.35 1.82 -10.70
N ASP A 67 7.51 2.62 -9.67
CA ASP A 67 8.76 3.32 -9.42
C ASP A 67 9.35 2.64 -8.18
N THR A 68 10.43 1.88 -8.37
CA THR A 68 11.00 1.11 -7.29
C THR A 68 11.46 1.99 -6.14
N ASP A 69 12.07 3.12 -6.44
CA ASP A 69 12.54 4.01 -5.39
C ASP A 69 11.39 4.52 -4.54
N PHE A 70 10.30 4.91 -5.20
CA PHE A 70 9.13 5.39 -4.49
C PHE A 70 8.49 4.27 -3.70
N MET A 71 8.40 3.09 -4.30
CA MET A 71 7.81 1.94 -3.63
C MET A 71 8.56 1.64 -2.34
N LEU A 72 9.88 1.70 -2.37
CA LEU A 72 10.67 1.41 -1.19
C LEU A 72 10.46 2.43 -0.08
N LYS A 73 9.98 3.62 -0.43
CA LYS A 73 9.71 4.64 0.57
C LYS A 73 8.35 4.50 1.23
N ILE A 74 7.43 3.79 0.61
CA ILE A 74 6.06 3.74 1.13
C ILE A 74 5.58 2.34 1.45
N LEU A 75 6.12 1.32 0.80
CA LEU A 75 5.62 -0.04 0.95
C LEU A 75 6.37 -0.79 2.04
N ASP A 76 5.62 -1.36 2.98
CA ASP A 76 6.22 -2.19 4.00
C ASP A 76 6.33 -3.62 3.47
N HIS A 77 5.22 -4.22 3.11
CA HIS A 77 5.24 -5.57 2.55
C HIS A 77 3.88 -5.88 1.94
N ILE A 78 3.80 -7.00 1.25
CA ILE A 78 2.54 -7.49 0.70
C ILE A 78 2.35 -8.90 1.20
N LYS A 79 1.20 -9.17 1.81
CA LYS A 79 0.86 -10.51 2.27
C LYS A 79 0.03 -11.20 1.22
N VAL A 80 0.34 -12.45 0.97
CA VAL A 80 -0.40 -13.26 0.00
C VAL A 80 -1.16 -14.33 0.77
N PHE A 81 -2.47 -14.36 0.62
CA PHE A 81 -3.30 -15.33 1.30
C PHE A 81 -3.61 -16.51 0.39
N GLU A 82 -4.04 -17.58 0.99
CA GLU A 82 -4.28 -18.82 0.24
C GLU A 82 -5.39 -18.69 -0.78
N ASP A 83 -6.34 -17.81 -0.52
CA ASP A 83 -7.46 -17.65 -1.44
C ASP A 83 -7.15 -16.69 -2.57
N GLY A 84 -5.92 -16.23 -2.67
CA GLY A 84 -5.54 -15.32 -3.74
C GLY A 84 -5.64 -13.87 -3.39
N THR A 85 -6.07 -13.56 -2.18
CA THR A 85 -6.15 -12.17 -1.75
C THR A 85 -4.75 -11.64 -1.45
N LEU A 86 -4.51 -10.42 -1.85
CA LEU A 86 -3.26 -9.74 -1.56
C LEU A 86 -3.53 -8.57 -0.63
N LEU A 87 -2.76 -8.49 0.44
CA LEU A 87 -2.90 -7.38 1.38
C LEU A 87 -1.66 -6.52 1.29
N VAL A 88 -1.82 -5.31 0.78
CA VAL A 88 -0.70 -4.37 0.62
C VAL A 88 -0.61 -3.54 1.89
N VAL A 89 0.52 -3.66 2.58
CA VAL A 89 0.73 -2.95 3.84
C VAL A 89 1.76 -1.85 3.61
N PHE A 90 1.36 -0.62 3.89
CA PHE A 90 2.23 0.52 3.71
C PHE A 90 2.93 0.87 5.03
N LEU A 91 3.99 1.65 4.93
CA LEU A 91 4.82 1.94 6.10
C LEU A 91 4.09 2.73 7.19
N ASP A 92 3.01 3.42 6.83
CA ASP A 92 2.24 4.17 7.82
C ASP A 92 1.26 3.27 8.57
N GLY A 93 1.24 1.97 8.24
CA GLY A 93 0.30 1.05 8.86
C GLY A 93 -0.97 0.83 8.09
N THR A 94 -1.16 1.53 6.98
CA THR A 94 -2.36 1.36 6.17
C THR A 94 -2.33 0.01 5.46
N GLU A 95 -3.43 -0.72 5.51
CA GLU A 95 -3.54 -2.01 4.86
C GLU A 95 -4.67 -1.94 3.83
N ILE A 96 -4.37 -2.30 2.60
CA ILE A 96 -5.36 -2.27 1.55
C ILE A 96 -5.45 -3.65 0.91
N GLU A 97 -6.63 -4.23 0.94
CA GLU A 97 -6.85 -5.56 0.43
C GLU A 97 -7.15 -5.50 -1.07
N CYS A 98 -6.41 -6.29 -1.82
CA CYS A 98 -6.62 -6.39 -3.25
C CYS A 98 -6.87 -7.84 -3.59
N LYS A 99 -7.93 -8.10 -4.32
CA LYS A 99 -8.22 -9.47 -4.72
C LYS A 99 -7.61 -9.73 -6.06
N ASN A 100 -7.03 -10.91 -6.18
CA ASN A 100 -6.49 -11.33 -7.46
C ASN A 100 -7.64 -11.83 -8.29
N GLU A 101 -8.05 -11.05 -9.27
CA GLU A 101 -9.20 -11.39 -10.04
C GLU A 101 -8.88 -12.16 -11.26
N GLU A 102 -7.71 -12.75 -11.35
CA GLU A 102 -7.44 -13.50 -12.44
C GLU A 102 -8.30 -14.66 -12.52
N GLU A 103 -8.84 -14.96 -13.57
CA GLU A 103 -9.69 -16.02 -13.64
C GLU A 103 -9.19 -17.12 -14.25
#